data_b17f645b71005565b73e8837d398d134
#
_entry.id   b17f645b71005565b73e8837d398d134
#
_cell.length_a   1.000
_cell.length_b   1.000
_cell.length_c   1.000
_cell.angle_alpha   90.00
_cell.angle_beta   90.00
_cell.angle_gamma   90.00
#
_symmetry.space_group_name_H-M   'P 1'
#
loop_
_entity.id
_entity.type
_entity.pdbx_description
1 polymer ?
#
loop_
_entity_poly.entity_id
_entity_poly.type
_entity_poly.pdbx_seq_one_letter_code
_entity_poly.pdbx_strand_id
1 'polypeptide(L)'
;MAHLPSVTADGESVLFISDESGLPLPWAVPGRGGTASPLWSGSERVGSIHASPTGPEAIISVDAGGNEHWQLARLDLGERGKSVHPLTSDPQVIHVPGKWAKEGGRYIYASNARDRRFFDIHELSLGAPHASRVLLTGDATHDVVDVAPGRLLVARANTNLDIDLLLVEGDRTVHLNPHPGEVTVQAAAFGVDGVYAAANPDRELAGLLRYRPGSTRHEFVREFAGELELIRPSPVSSSLLLSVNRQGWSEVHLFDPSTGEDRVFNSGPKGVVESVSWYPDGSAFAYGISSVGGLQLYRRDVQTGKEKRLAGPASTPKPVSPPMIRQFLAEDRVAIPYWEYPPGGPARGTLVWVHGGPESQARPGFAPALEFLVGEGWRVIAPNVRGSTGYGRTFTHLDDVRLRMNSVRDLRDLAHELIRQKKAEPGRIGIVGGSYGGFMVLSAISTYPDLWGAAVDIVGIANLVTFLERTGPWRRRLREAEYGSLDTDREFLASISPLTHSDAIETPLLVIHGKNDPRVPLHEAEQIVTTLKGRGRKVDLLVFEDEGHGLVRRENRVIAWERASEWLERELATPHA
;
A
#
# COMPACT_ATOMS: atom_id res chain seq x y z
N MET A 1 -6.20 9.92 11.37
CA MET A 1 -5.24 9.87 10.26
C MET A 1 -5.71 10.85 9.19
N ALA A 2 -4.82 11.58 8.52
CA ALA A 2 -5.20 12.56 7.47
C ALA A 2 -4.29 12.35 6.24
N HIS A 3 -4.81 11.81 5.15
CA HIS A 3 -4.04 11.42 3.97
C HIS A 3 -4.82 11.63 2.66
N LEU A 4 -4.18 11.36 1.51
CA LEU A 4 -4.74 11.49 0.17
C LEU A 4 -5.29 12.90 -0.14
N PRO A 5 -4.47 13.97 -0.03
CA PRO A 5 -4.92 15.32 -0.31
C PRO A 5 -5.38 15.49 -1.75
N SER A 6 -6.46 16.25 -1.93
CA SER A 6 -6.94 16.73 -3.22
C SER A 6 -7.36 18.20 -3.08
N VAL A 7 -6.60 19.09 -3.70
CA VAL A 7 -6.86 20.54 -3.63
C VAL A 7 -8.03 20.89 -4.55
N THR A 8 -8.97 21.72 -4.09
CA THR A 8 -10.11 22.20 -4.89
C THR A 8 -9.67 23.13 -6.02
N ALA A 9 -10.51 23.27 -7.04
CA ALA A 9 -10.23 24.08 -8.24
C ALA A 9 -9.89 25.56 -7.94
N ASP A 10 -10.45 26.12 -6.89
CA ASP A 10 -10.20 27.49 -6.42
C ASP A 10 -8.98 27.58 -5.47
N GLY A 11 -8.43 26.46 -5.03
CA GLY A 11 -7.33 26.41 -4.05
C GLY A 11 -7.74 26.76 -2.61
N GLU A 12 -9.03 27.01 -2.36
CA GLU A 12 -9.51 27.46 -1.05
C GLU A 12 -9.65 26.32 -0.05
N SER A 13 -9.74 25.07 -0.52
CA SER A 13 -9.85 23.89 0.35
C SER A 13 -8.93 22.78 -0.07
N VAL A 14 -8.50 21.98 0.91
CA VAL A 14 -7.84 20.67 0.69
C VAL A 14 -8.77 19.60 1.23
N LEU A 15 -9.23 18.74 0.35
CA LEU A 15 -10.00 17.55 0.68
C LEU A 15 -9.06 16.42 1.05
N PHE A 16 -9.45 15.56 1.99
CA PHE A 16 -8.62 14.42 2.42
C PHE A 16 -9.47 13.35 3.09
N ILE A 17 -8.89 12.18 3.30
CA ILE A 17 -9.52 11.09 4.04
C ILE A 17 -8.99 11.09 5.48
N SER A 18 -9.90 10.98 6.46
CA SER A 18 -9.55 10.88 7.87
C SER A 18 -10.42 9.85 8.59
N ASP A 19 -9.84 9.12 9.54
CA ASP A 19 -10.54 8.19 10.44
C ASP A 19 -10.83 8.83 11.82
N GLU A 20 -10.81 10.14 11.92
CA GLU A 20 -11.09 10.86 13.18
C GLU A 20 -12.49 10.55 13.73
N SER A 21 -13.47 10.30 12.86
CA SER A 21 -14.80 9.85 13.19
C SER A 21 -14.95 8.35 13.51
N GLY A 22 -13.83 7.59 13.53
CA GLY A 22 -13.82 6.14 13.77
C GLY A 22 -13.78 5.28 12.50
N LEU A 23 -14.09 5.87 11.34
CA LEU A 23 -14.06 5.25 10.01
C LEU A 23 -13.38 6.20 9.02
N PRO A 24 -12.62 5.72 8.03
CA PRO A 24 -12.07 6.57 6.97
C PRO A 24 -13.18 7.24 6.17
N LEU A 25 -13.34 8.55 6.33
CA LEU A 25 -14.36 9.38 5.70
C LEU A 25 -13.75 10.63 5.06
N PRO A 26 -14.47 11.33 4.15
CA PRO A 26 -14.01 12.55 3.52
C PRO A 26 -14.10 13.75 4.48
N TRP A 27 -13.01 14.50 4.54
CA TRP A 27 -12.87 15.73 5.31
C TRP A 27 -12.35 16.86 4.43
N ALA A 28 -12.51 18.10 4.88
CA ALA A 28 -11.88 19.28 4.28
C ALA A 28 -11.21 20.16 5.33
N VAL A 29 -10.16 20.84 4.90
CA VAL A 29 -9.51 21.91 5.66
C VAL A 29 -9.29 23.11 4.75
N PRO A 30 -9.40 24.37 5.24
CA PRO A 30 -9.06 25.55 4.43
C PRO A 30 -7.65 25.44 3.84
N GLY A 31 -7.46 25.79 2.57
CA GLY A 31 -6.20 25.61 1.82
C GLY A 31 -5.01 26.33 2.44
N ARG A 32 -5.27 27.39 3.21
CA ARG A 32 -4.24 28.15 3.97
C ARG A 32 -4.13 27.71 5.44
N GLY A 33 -4.87 26.64 5.83
CA GLY A 33 -4.94 26.12 7.19
C GLY A 33 -6.05 26.75 8.01
N GLY A 34 -6.57 25.97 8.94
CA GLY A 34 -7.72 26.30 9.77
C GLY A 34 -8.24 25.04 10.45
N THR A 35 -9.49 25.03 10.84
CA THR A 35 -10.13 23.85 11.44
C THR A 35 -10.62 22.92 10.33
N ALA A 36 -10.21 21.67 10.40
CA ALA A 36 -10.74 20.63 9.54
C ALA A 36 -12.16 20.25 9.93
N SER A 37 -12.99 19.89 8.97
CA SER A 37 -14.39 19.46 9.21
C SER A 37 -14.76 18.28 8.32
N PRO A 38 -15.64 17.37 8.80
CA PRO A 38 -16.13 16.27 7.98
C PRO A 38 -17.02 16.80 6.84
N LEU A 39 -16.89 16.13 5.69
CA LEU A 39 -17.72 16.42 4.52
C LEU A 39 -18.93 15.49 4.42
N TRP A 40 -18.84 14.33 5.00
CA TRP A 40 -19.89 13.32 4.99
C TRP A 40 -19.76 12.40 6.22
N SER A 41 -20.90 11.86 6.67
CA SER A 41 -21.02 10.97 7.84
C SER A 41 -21.66 9.63 7.43
N GLY A 42 -21.12 8.97 6.41
CA GLY A 42 -21.59 7.65 5.98
C GLY A 42 -21.17 6.52 6.95
N SER A 43 -21.81 5.36 6.79
CA SER A 43 -21.54 4.14 7.55
C SER A 43 -20.46 3.27 6.93
N GLU A 44 -20.07 3.56 5.68
CA GLU A 44 -19.10 2.80 4.91
C GLU A 44 -17.81 3.60 4.68
N ARG A 45 -16.68 2.90 4.57
CA ARG A 45 -15.38 3.56 4.37
C ARG A 45 -15.28 4.20 3.00
N VAL A 46 -14.56 5.31 2.95
CA VAL A 46 -14.14 5.97 1.71
C VAL A 46 -12.67 5.69 1.47
N GLY A 47 -12.35 5.15 0.29
CA GLY A 47 -10.99 4.77 -0.09
C GLY A 47 -10.22 5.88 -0.78
N SER A 48 -10.92 6.78 -1.52
CA SER A 48 -10.27 7.88 -2.24
C SER A 48 -11.19 9.10 -2.35
N ILE A 49 -10.59 10.28 -2.58
CA ILE A 49 -11.30 11.52 -2.85
C ILE A 49 -10.55 12.32 -3.92
N HIS A 50 -11.24 12.69 -4.99
CA HIS A 50 -10.68 13.42 -6.12
C HIS A 50 -11.53 14.67 -6.40
N ALA A 51 -11.03 15.85 -6.01
CA ALA A 51 -11.67 17.13 -6.30
C ALA A 51 -11.79 17.36 -7.81
N SER A 52 -12.91 17.90 -8.27
CA SER A 52 -13.05 18.35 -9.65
C SER A 52 -12.07 19.49 -9.95
N PRO A 53 -11.45 19.51 -11.15
CA PRO A 53 -10.55 20.60 -11.54
C PRO A 53 -11.27 21.91 -11.86
N THR A 54 -12.59 21.90 -11.98
CA THR A 54 -13.37 23.08 -12.45
C THR A 54 -14.61 23.38 -11.62
N GLY A 55 -15.12 22.43 -10.82
CA GLY A 55 -16.40 22.56 -10.12
C GLY A 55 -16.30 22.31 -8.62
N PRO A 56 -17.35 22.69 -7.86
CA PRO A 56 -17.44 22.46 -6.42
C PRO A 56 -17.94 21.04 -6.13
N GLU A 57 -17.26 20.03 -6.66
CA GLU A 57 -17.61 18.63 -6.49
C GLU A 57 -16.37 17.75 -6.40
N ALA A 58 -16.52 16.55 -5.88
CA ALA A 58 -15.47 15.53 -5.86
C ALA A 58 -16.05 14.16 -6.20
N ILE A 59 -15.22 13.26 -6.72
CA ILE A 59 -15.53 11.83 -6.79
C ILE A 59 -14.91 11.14 -5.59
N ILE A 60 -15.67 10.29 -4.94
CA ILE A 60 -15.22 9.40 -3.86
C ILE A 60 -15.44 7.94 -4.25
N SER A 61 -14.60 7.05 -3.73
CA SER A 61 -14.83 5.61 -3.79
C SER A 61 -15.29 5.08 -2.44
N VAL A 62 -16.35 4.28 -2.45
CA VAL A 62 -16.97 3.70 -1.23
C VAL A 62 -17.01 2.19 -1.36
N ASP A 63 -16.70 1.45 -0.31
CA ASP A 63 -16.93 0.01 -0.29
C ASP A 63 -17.79 -0.41 0.92
N ALA A 64 -18.49 -1.53 0.76
CA ALA A 64 -19.40 -2.05 1.78
C ALA A 64 -18.68 -3.11 2.64
N GLY A 65 -18.60 -2.84 3.96
CA GLY A 65 -18.07 -3.82 4.93
C GLY A 65 -16.65 -4.30 4.66
N GLY A 66 -15.85 -3.55 3.91
CA GLY A 66 -14.46 -3.91 3.60
C GLY A 66 -14.26 -4.90 2.45
N ASN A 67 -15.30 -5.18 1.65
CA ASN A 67 -15.26 -6.17 0.56
C ASN A 67 -14.47 -5.75 -0.69
N GLU A 68 -13.95 -4.52 -0.74
CA GLU A 68 -13.19 -3.93 -1.85
C GLU A 68 -13.94 -3.85 -3.20
N HIS A 69 -15.25 -4.09 -3.22
CA HIS A 69 -16.08 -3.84 -4.39
C HIS A 69 -16.43 -2.35 -4.46
N TRP A 70 -15.41 -1.56 -4.74
CA TRP A 70 -15.48 -0.10 -4.76
C TRP A 70 -16.56 0.41 -5.70
N GLN A 71 -17.41 1.30 -5.18
CA GLN A 71 -18.41 2.04 -5.94
C GLN A 71 -18.04 3.52 -5.98
N LEU A 72 -18.32 4.18 -7.11
CA LEU A 72 -18.07 5.60 -7.28
C LEU A 72 -19.30 6.41 -6.88
N ALA A 73 -19.07 7.52 -6.19
CA ALA A 73 -20.11 8.48 -5.85
C ALA A 73 -19.60 9.92 -6.03
N ARG A 74 -20.50 10.82 -6.39
CA ARG A 74 -20.24 12.27 -6.42
C ARG A 74 -20.55 12.87 -5.06
N LEU A 75 -19.62 13.63 -4.52
CA LEU A 75 -19.75 14.45 -3.34
C LEU A 75 -19.88 15.92 -3.76
N ASP A 76 -21.02 16.54 -3.50
CA ASP A 76 -21.23 17.97 -3.74
C ASP A 76 -20.61 18.80 -2.60
N LEU A 77 -19.83 19.84 -2.96
CA LEU A 77 -19.10 20.71 -2.02
C LEU A 77 -19.74 22.11 -1.90
N GLY A 78 -20.85 22.38 -2.61
CA GLY A 78 -21.47 23.68 -2.67
C GLY A 78 -22.25 24.09 -1.41
N GLU A 79 -22.72 25.35 -1.36
CA GLU A 79 -23.37 25.97 -0.20
C GLU A 79 -24.70 25.33 0.23
N ARG A 80 -25.39 24.61 -0.65
CA ARG A 80 -26.72 24.02 -0.40
C ARG A 80 -26.72 22.75 0.47
N GLY A 81 -25.57 22.39 1.02
CA GLY A 81 -25.36 21.17 1.82
C GLY A 81 -24.53 20.13 1.10
N LYS A 82 -23.80 19.38 1.90
CA LYS A 82 -22.92 18.31 1.44
C LYS A 82 -23.78 17.06 1.20
N SER A 83 -23.93 16.64 -0.06
CA SER A 83 -24.68 15.44 -0.44
C SER A 83 -23.83 14.48 -1.22
N VAL A 84 -24.07 13.19 -1.05
CA VAL A 84 -23.40 12.11 -1.77
C VAL A 84 -24.40 11.44 -2.71
N HIS A 85 -24.07 11.37 -3.99
CA HIS A 85 -24.88 10.78 -5.04
C HIS A 85 -24.18 9.58 -5.65
N PRO A 86 -24.70 8.36 -5.50
CA PRO A 86 -24.12 7.18 -6.15
C PRO A 86 -24.06 7.35 -7.66
N LEU A 87 -22.93 7.02 -8.26
CA LEU A 87 -22.69 7.00 -9.71
C LEU A 87 -22.66 5.57 -10.24
N THR A 88 -22.24 4.62 -9.40
CA THR A 88 -22.26 3.18 -9.66
C THR A 88 -22.86 2.46 -8.47
N SER A 89 -23.45 1.27 -8.68
CA SER A 89 -24.19 0.58 -7.60
C SER A 89 -24.24 -0.95 -7.72
N ASP A 90 -23.54 -1.56 -8.71
CA ASP A 90 -23.49 -3.03 -8.82
C ASP A 90 -22.51 -3.59 -7.76
N PRO A 91 -23.00 -4.28 -6.72
CA PRO A 91 -22.16 -4.76 -5.62
C PRO A 91 -21.21 -5.89 -6.04
N GLN A 92 -21.34 -6.42 -7.25
CA GLN A 92 -20.45 -7.46 -7.79
C GLN A 92 -19.35 -6.88 -8.68
N VAL A 93 -19.39 -5.59 -8.96
CA VAL A 93 -18.43 -4.88 -9.81
C VAL A 93 -17.48 -4.05 -8.97
N ILE A 94 -16.23 -4.01 -9.40
CA ILE A 94 -15.21 -3.13 -8.85
C ILE A 94 -15.00 -1.97 -9.82
N HIS A 95 -15.09 -0.75 -9.30
CA HIS A 95 -14.75 0.47 -10.04
C HIS A 95 -13.53 1.12 -9.40
N VAL A 96 -12.36 0.96 -10.02
CA VAL A 96 -11.12 1.57 -9.54
C VAL A 96 -11.12 3.05 -9.88
N PRO A 97 -11.00 3.95 -8.88
CA PRO A 97 -10.95 5.39 -9.13
C PRO A 97 -9.78 5.79 -10.01
N GLY A 98 -10.03 6.66 -10.98
CA GLY A 98 -9.01 7.14 -11.91
C GLY A 98 -8.80 8.65 -11.83
N LYS A 99 -9.10 9.39 -12.90
CA LYS A 99 -8.79 10.81 -13.02
C LYS A 99 -9.95 11.61 -13.64
N TRP A 100 -10.03 12.87 -13.25
CA TRP A 100 -10.84 13.85 -13.95
C TRP A 100 -10.23 14.21 -15.30
N ALA A 101 -11.06 14.42 -16.30
CA ALA A 101 -10.66 15.20 -17.47
C ALA A 101 -10.35 16.64 -17.02
N LYS A 102 -9.31 17.26 -17.57
CA LYS A 102 -8.84 18.59 -17.13
C LYS A 102 -9.88 19.70 -17.30
N GLU A 103 -10.75 19.55 -18.29
CA GLU A 103 -11.87 20.45 -18.55
C GLU A 103 -13.06 20.25 -17.59
N GLY A 104 -13.01 19.27 -16.69
CA GLY A 104 -14.11 18.91 -15.81
C GLY A 104 -15.24 18.16 -16.50
N GLY A 105 -16.30 17.86 -15.75
CA GLY A 105 -17.53 17.24 -16.25
C GLY A 105 -17.42 15.77 -16.71
N ARG A 106 -16.21 15.22 -16.81
CA ARG A 106 -15.94 13.82 -17.16
C ARG A 106 -14.91 13.21 -16.21
N TYR A 107 -15.19 11.98 -15.78
CA TYR A 107 -14.31 11.21 -14.93
C TYR A 107 -13.94 9.88 -15.60
N ILE A 108 -12.65 9.59 -15.68
CA ILE A 108 -12.12 8.37 -16.28
C ILE A 108 -11.77 7.39 -15.15
N TYR A 109 -12.18 6.13 -15.28
CA TYR A 109 -11.98 5.10 -14.24
C TYR A 109 -11.83 3.72 -14.86
N ALA A 110 -11.34 2.76 -14.08
CA ALA A 110 -11.29 1.37 -14.52
C ALA A 110 -12.42 0.55 -13.90
N SER A 111 -12.92 -0.46 -14.61
CA SER A 111 -14.03 -1.30 -14.15
C SER A 111 -13.93 -2.72 -14.68
N ASN A 112 -14.26 -3.70 -13.80
CA ASN A 112 -14.36 -5.11 -14.17
C ASN A 112 -15.80 -5.55 -14.49
N ALA A 113 -16.65 -4.62 -14.94
CA ALA A 113 -18.06 -4.88 -15.24
C ALA A 113 -18.25 -5.92 -16.36
N ARG A 114 -17.40 -5.90 -17.42
CA ARG A 114 -17.46 -6.83 -18.54
C ARG A 114 -17.03 -8.24 -18.13
N ASP A 115 -15.93 -8.34 -17.39
CA ASP A 115 -15.38 -9.62 -16.93
C ASP A 115 -14.70 -9.39 -15.57
N ARG A 116 -15.08 -10.15 -14.56
CA ARG A 116 -14.58 -9.99 -13.18
C ARG A 116 -13.07 -10.18 -13.03
N ARG A 117 -12.40 -10.72 -14.05
CA ARG A 117 -10.94 -10.93 -14.08
C ARG A 117 -10.16 -9.72 -14.60
N PHE A 118 -10.79 -8.85 -15.40
CA PHE A 118 -10.12 -7.82 -16.19
C PHE A 118 -10.75 -6.45 -15.96
N PHE A 119 -9.93 -5.40 -16.05
CA PHE A 119 -10.42 -4.03 -15.89
C PHE A 119 -10.33 -3.30 -17.23
N ASP A 120 -11.49 -2.84 -17.72
CA ASP A 120 -11.61 -1.97 -18.88
C ASP A 120 -11.61 -0.51 -18.43
N ILE A 121 -11.20 0.41 -19.31
CA ILE A 121 -11.24 1.85 -19.04
C ILE A 121 -12.55 2.46 -19.51
N HIS A 122 -13.20 3.18 -18.63
CA HIS A 122 -14.49 3.83 -18.82
C HIS A 122 -14.40 5.34 -18.64
N GLU A 123 -15.26 6.08 -19.35
CA GLU A 123 -15.52 7.50 -19.13
C GLU A 123 -16.95 7.66 -18.61
N LEU A 124 -17.10 8.39 -17.54
CA LEU A 124 -18.38 8.79 -16.96
C LEU A 124 -18.61 10.27 -17.21
N SER A 125 -19.71 10.63 -17.86
CA SER A 125 -20.16 12.00 -18.00
C SER A 125 -21.07 12.37 -16.83
N LEU A 126 -20.70 13.41 -16.07
CA LEU A 126 -21.50 13.87 -14.91
C LEU A 126 -22.74 14.67 -15.31
N GLY A 127 -22.83 15.19 -16.54
CA GLY A 127 -24.04 15.82 -17.09
C GLY A 127 -25.14 14.82 -17.42
N ALA A 128 -24.77 13.53 -17.57
CA ALA A 128 -25.67 12.39 -17.72
C ALA A 128 -25.15 11.25 -16.84
N PRO A 129 -25.45 11.26 -15.53
CA PRO A 129 -24.74 10.48 -14.49
C PRO A 129 -24.76 8.96 -14.70
N HIS A 130 -25.61 8.44 -15.55
CA HIS A 130 -25.65 7.00 -15.86
C HIS A 130 -25.09 6.65 -17.25
N ALA A 131 -24.56 7.62 -17.98
CA ALA A 131 -23.92 7.37 -19.28
C ALA A 131 -22.44 7.09 -19.10
N SER A 132 -22.08 5.83 -19.10
CA SER A 132 -20.69 5.37 -19.14
C SER A 132 -20.33 4.93 -20.55
N ARG A 133 -19.18 5.38 -21.05
CA ARG A 133 -18.61 4.96 -22.35
C ARG A 133 -17.32 4.20 -22.12
N VAL A 134 -17.16 3.06 -22.77
CA VAL A 134 -15.90 2.31 -22.75
C VAL A 134 -14.89 3.01 -23.66
N LEU A 135 -13.68 3.26 -23.16
CA LEU A 135 -12.57 3.86 -23.90
C LEU A 135 -11.52 2.82 -24.33
N LEU A 136 -11.29 1.80 -23.50
CA LEU A 136 -10.33 0.73 -23.78
C LEU A 136 -10.83 -0.57 -23.16
N THR A 137 -10.73 -1.65 -23.91
CA THR A 137 -11.01 -3.02 -23.45
C THR A 137 -9.80 -3.92 -23.68
N GLY A 138 -9.73 -5.01 -22.93
CA GLY A 138 -8.71 -6.05 -23.13
C GLY A 138 -8.74 -7.10 -22.03
N ASP A 139 -8.09 -8.23 -22.27
CA ASP A 139 -7.97 -9.31 -21.29
C ASP A 139 -6.76 -9.08 -20.37
N ALA A 140 -6.78 -7.91 -19.72
CA ALA A 140 -5.74 -7.44 -18.81
C ALA A 140 -6.32 -6.53 -17.70
N THR A 141 -5.52 -6.25 -16.70
CA THR A 141 -5.81 -5.21 -15.72
C THR A 141 -5.29 -3.88 -16.24
N HIS A 142 -6.20 -2.94 -16.50
CA HIS A 142 -5.86 -1.58 -16.92
C HIS A 142 -6.16 -0.60 -15.79
N ASP A 143 -5.29 0.39 -15.61
CA ASP A 143 -5.44 1.50 -14.66
C ASP A 143 -5.24 2.84 -15.34
N VAL A 144 -6.01 3.85 -14.92
CA VAL A 144 -5.88 5.22 -15.40
C VAL A 144 -4.68 5.88 -14.72
N VAL A 145 -3.64 6.17 -15.48
CA VAL A 145 -2.42 6.81 -14.98
C VAL A 145 -2.57 8.34 -15.00
N ASP A 146 -2.90 8.92 -16.17
CA ASP A 146 -3.07 10.36 -16.30
C ASP A 146 -3.97 10.70 -17.50
N VAL A 147 -4.56 11.92 -17.48
CA VAL A 147 -5.48 12.41 -18.51
C VAL A 147 -5.05 13.79 -19.01
N ALA A 148 -4.97 13.96 -20.33
CA ALA A 148 -4.75 15.24 -20.98
C ALA A 148 -5.80 15.46 -22.08
N PRO A 149 -6.01 16.69 -22.58
CA PRO A 149 -6.97 16.93 -23.65
C PRO A 149 -6.77 16.01 -24.85
N GLY A 150 -7.76 15.16 -25.15
CA GLY A 150 -7.73 14.20 -26.25
C GLY A 150 -6.78 13.01 -26.07
N ARG A 151 -6.11 12.86 -24.91
CA ARG A 151 -5.12 11.81 -24.64
C ARG A 151 -5.34 11.20 -23.27
N LEU A 152 -5.15 9.88 -23.20
CA LEU A 152 -5.24 9.12 -21.97
C LEU A 152 -3.98 8.25 -21.83
N LEU A 153 -3.36 8.26 -20.66
CA LEU A 153 -2.27 7.37 -20.30
C LEU A 153 -2.80 6.26 -19.41
N VAL A 154 -2.60 5.02 -19.83
CA VAL A 154 -3.09 3.81 -19.17
C VAL A 154 -1.91 2.91 -18.81
N ALA A 155 -1.92 2.35 -17.61
CA ALA A 155 -1.06 1.23 -17.24
C ALA A 155 -1.80 -0.07 -17.54
N ARG A 156 -1.10 -1.04 -18.15
CA ARG A 156 -1.56 -2.42 -18.34
C ARG A 156 -0.64 -3.33 -17.53
N ALA A 157 -1.17 -3.94 -16.48
CA ALA A 157 -0.41 -4.87 -15.66
C ALA A 157 -0.33 -6.26 -16.32
N ASN A 158 0.86 -6.70 -16.67
CA ASN A 158 1.17 -8.07 -17.07
C ASN A 158 1.38 -8.94 -15.83
N THR A 159 2.16 -8.42 -14.87
CA THR A 159 2.32 -8.92 -13.49
C THR A 159 2.26 -7.73 -12.53
N ASN A 160 2.53 -7.92 -11.23
CA ASN A 160 2.64 -6.79 -10.29
C ASN A 160 3.88 -5.93 -10.54
N LEU A 161 4.91 -6.50 -11.17
CA LEU A 161 6.19 -5.86 -11.44
C LEU A 161 6.44 -5.56 -12.92
N ASP A 162 5.57 -6.05 -13.82
CA ASP A 162 5.69 -5.83 -15.25
C ASP A 162 4.50 -5.02 -15.79
N ILE A 163 4.79 -3.75 -16.14
CA ILE A 163 3.77 -2.76 -16.48
C ILE A 163 4.05 -2.14 -17.85
N ASP A 164 3.09 -2.29 -18.74
CA ASP A 164 3.06 -1.55 -19.99
C ASP A 164 2.39 -0.18 -19.83
N LEU A 165 2.94 0.85 -20.47
CA LEU A 165 2.30 2.14 -20.64
C LEU A 165 1.66 2.25 -22.01
N LEU A 166 0.35 2.50 -22.04
CA LEU A 166 -0.44 2.69 -23.25
C LEU A 166 -0.88 4.15 -23.36
N LEU A 167 -0.61 4.78 -24.51
CA LEU A 167 -1.13 6.10 -24.86
C LEU A 167 -2.34 5.90 -25.77
N VAL A 168 -3.51 6.34 -25.32
CA VAL A 168 -4.77 6.28 -26.07
C VAL A 168 -5.11 7.68 -26.59
N GLU A 169 -5.27 7.81 -27.92
CA GLU A 169 -5.59 9.03 -28.65
C GLU A 169 -6.74 8.75 -29.64
N GLY A 170 -7.98 9.05 -29.23
CA GLY A 170 -9.17 8.62 -29.97
C GLY A 170 -9.22 7.09 -30.11
N ASP A 171 -9.26 6.59 -31.31
CA ASP A 171 -9.29 5.14 -31.62
C ASP A 171 -7.89 4.51 -31.72
N ARG A 172 -6.83 5.32 -31.55
CA ARG A 172 -5.44 4.86 -31.63
C ARG A 172 -4.91 4.57 -30.25
N THR A 173 -4.33 3.37 -30.07
CA THR A 173 -3.55 2.99 -28.87
C THR A 173 -2.10 2.73 -29.26
N VAL A 174 -1.18 3.38 -28.56
CA VAL A 174 0.26 3.23 -28.75
C VAL A 174 0.87 2.63 -27.49
N HIS A 175 1.61 1.53 -27.61
CA HIS A 175 2.43 0.99 -26.54
C HIS A 175 3.70 1.86 -26.40
N LEU A 176 3.80 2.66 -25.33
CA LEU A 176 4.88 3.64 -25.17
C LEU A 176 6.21 3.02 -24.77
N ASN A 177 6.19 1.98 -23.94
CA ASN A 177 7.39 1.35 -23.37
C ASN A 177 7.54 -0.12 -23.81
N PRO A 178 7.54 -0.44 -25.13
CA PRO A 178 7.78 -1.82 -25.53
C PRO A 178 9.16 -2.27 -25.04
N HIS A 179 9.19 -3.40 -24.34
CA HIS A 179 10.41 -3.89 -23.69
C HIS A 179 10.47 -5.41 -23.70
N PRO A 180 11.67 -6.00 -23.79
CA PRO A 180 11.87 -7.42 -23.51
C PRO A 180 11.93 -7.61 -21.98
N GLY A 181 11.37 -8.71 -21.49
CA GLY A 181 11.38 -9.03 -20.06
C GLY A 181 10.48 -8.14 -19.25
N GLU A 182 10.81 -7.90 -18.00
CA GLU A 182 10.00 -7.19 -17.02
C GLU A 182 10.47 -5.75 -16.82
N VAL A 183 9.54 -4.81 -16.76
CA VAL A 183 9.79 -3.39 -16.42
C VAL A 183 8.74 -2.90 -15.43
N THR A 184 9.20 -2.56 -14.24
CA THR A 184 8.34 -1.92 -13.23
C THR A 184 8.17 -0.45 -13.56
N VAL A 185 6.91 0.03 -13.56
CA VAL A 185 6.56 1.44 -13.65
C VAL A 185 5.87 1.85 -12.35
N GLN A 186 6.57 2.64 -11.53
CA GLN A 186 6.06 3.13 -10.24
C GLN A 186 5.07 4.29 -10.40
N ALA A 187 5.31 5.16 -11.38
CA ALA A 187 4.45 6.30 -11.69
C ALA A 187 4.70 6.77 -13.12
N ALA A 188 3.68 7.41 -13.73
CA ALA A 188 3.87 8.16 -14.97
C ALA A 188 2.91 9.36 -15.02
N ALA A 189 3.22 10.37 -15.85
CA ALA A 189 2.39 11.55 -16.02
C ALA A 189 2.69 12.30 -17.33
N PHE A 190 1.73 13.04 -17.84
CA PHE A 190 1.93 13.98 -18.93
C PHE A 190 2.68 15.23 -18.43
N GLY A 191 3.88 15.46 -18.94
CA GLY A 191 4.58 16.74 -18.80
C GLY A 191 4.39 17.65 -20.01
N VAL A 192 5.11 18.78 -20.01
CA VAL A 192 4.99 19.79 -21.09
C VAL A 192 5.54 19.31 -22.43
N ASP A 193 6.52 18.41 -22.45
CA ASP A 193 7.27 17.97 -23.62
C ASP A 193 7.27 16.44 -23.84
N GLY A 194 6.38 15.72 -23.15
CA GLY A 194 6.23 14.28 -23.28
C GLY A 194 5.59 13.61 -22.07
N VAL A 195 5.67 12.29 -22.04
CA VAL A 195 5.29 11.49 -20.88
C VAL A 195 6.53 11.20 -20.05
N TYR A 196 6.48 11.52 -18.77
CA TYR A 196 7.49 11.15 -17.79
C TYR A 196 7.09 9.89 -17.05
N ALA A 197 8.04 9.00 -16.82
CA ALA A 197 7.81 7.75 -16.10
C ALA A 197 8.92 7.48 -15.08
N ALA A 198 8.53 7.01 -13.92
CA ALA A 198 9.40 6.40 -12.93
C ALA A 198 9.46 4.90 -13.23
N ALA A 199 10.52 4.44 -13.86
CA ALA A 199 10.63 3.06 -14.32
C ALA A 199 12.09 2.55 -14.31
N ASN A 200 12.26 1.22 -14.39
CA ASN A 200 13.54 0.55 -14.25
C ASN A 200 13.97 -0.31 -15.46
N PRO A 201 13.76 0.09 -16.74
CA PRO A 201 14.26 -0.71 -17.85
C PRO A 201 15.77 -0.89 -17.72
N ASP A 202 16.23 -2.16 -17.71
CA ASP A 202 17.64 -2.53 -17.56
C ASP A 202 18.35 -1.96 -16.31
N ARG A 203 17.60 -1.73 -15.22
CA ARG A 203 18.09 -1.11 -13.98
C ARG A 203 17.56 -1.82 -12.74
N GLU A 204 18.27 -1.63 -11.63
CA GLU A 204 17.84 -2.11 -10.31
C GLU A 204 16.69 -1.26 -9.74
N LEU A 205 16.81 0.06 -9.76
CA LEU A 205 15.85 1.00 -9.20
C LEU A 205 15.21 1.87 -10.28
N ALA A 206 13.97 2.28 -10.05
CA ALA A 206 13.28 3.20 -10.95
C ALA A 206 13.94 4.59 -10.97
N GLY A 207 14.29 5.05 -12.16
CA GLY A 207 14.75 6.40 -12.45
C GLY A 207 13.71 7.19 -13.24
N LEU A 208 14.00 8.47 -13.52
CA LEU A 208 13.15 9.34 -14.32
C LEU A 208 13.45 9.14 -15.81
N LEU A 209 12.46 8.70 -16.54
CA LEU A 209 12.47 8.53 -18.00
C LEU A 209 11.53 9.55 -18.65
N ARG A 210 11.76 9.87 -19.93
CA ARG A 210 10.87 10.67 -20.75
C ARG A 210 10.62 9.99 -22.09
N TYR A 211 9.35 9.94 -22.51
CA TYR A 211 8.91 9.56 -23.85
C TYR A 211 8.44 10.80 -24.59
N ARG A 212 9.17 11.21 -25.63
CA ARG A 212 8.77 12.37 -26.46
C ARG A 212 7.53 12.08 -27.31
N PRO A 213 6.74 13.09 -27.67
CA PRO A 213 5.61 12.91 -28.57
C PRO A 213 6.01 12.16 -29.85
N GLY A 214 5.24 11.10 -30.18
CA GLY A 214 5.49 10.27 -31.37
C GLY A 214 6.63 9.26 -31.26
N SER A 215 7.30 9.16 -30.10
CA SER A 215 8.37 8.20 -29.85
C SER A 215 7.97 7.15 -28.82
N THR A 216 8.34 5.90 -29.07
CA THR A 216 8.27 4.79 -28.09
C THR A 216 9.63 4.53 -27.44
N ARG A 217 10.67 5.27 -27.83
CA ARG A 217 11.99 5.22 -27.19
C ARG A 217 12.03 6.21 -26.03
N HIS A 218 12.38 5.72 -24.85
CA HIS A 218 12.61 6.60 -23.71
C HIS A 218 13.97 7.29 -23.79
N GLU A 219 14.04 8.48 -23.23
CA GLU A 219 15.26 9.17 -22.86
C GLU A 219 15.44 9.02 -21.35
N PHE A 220 16.62 8.63 -20.92
CA PHE A 220 16.94 8.64 -19.50
C PHE A 220 17.22 10.07 -19.06
N VAL A 221 16.40 10.58 -18.14
CA VAL A 221 16.49 11.97 -17.68
C VAL A 221 17.36 12.08 -16.42
N ARG A 222 17.09 11.21 -15.43
CA ARG A 222 17.80 11.28 -14.15
C ARG A 222 17.72 10.01 -13.33
N GLU A 223 18.81 9.70 -12.65
CA GLU A 223 18.93 8.72 -11.58
C GLU A 223 18.93 9.40 -10.21
N PHE A 224 18.41 8.70 -9.22
CA PHE A 224 18.39 9.14 -7.82
C PHE A 224 19.12 8.14 -6.93
N ALA A 225 19.54 8.59 -5.74
CA ALA A 225 20.15 7.71 -4.73
C ALA A 225 19.11 6.84 -4.00
N GLY A 226 18.05 6.42 -4.70
CA GLY A 226 16.93 5.63 -4.24
C GLY A 226 15.94 5.41 -5.36
N GLU A 227 14.81 4.80 -5.06
CA GLU A 227 13.78 4.47 -6.04
C GLU A 227 12.80 5.63 -6.23
N LEU A 228 12.64 6.08 -7.46
CA LEU A 228 11.64 7.10 -7.79
C LEU A 228 10.24 6.47 -7.76
N GLU A 229 9.37 6.95 -6.87
CA GLU A 229 8.05 6.37 -6.64
C GLU A 229 6.88 7.25 -7.10
N LEU A 230 7.09 8.56 -7.21
CA LEU A 230 6.01 9.50 -7.51
C LEU A 230 6.48 10.60 -8.46
N ILE A 231 5.61 10.93 -9.42
CA ILE A 231 5.77 12.06 -10.35
C ILE A 231 4.47 12.86 -10.34
N ARG A 232 4.56 14.18 -10.10
CA ARG A 232 3.43 15.12 -10.22
C ARG A 232 3.90 16.38 -10.96
N PRO A 233 3.56 16.52 -12.24
CA PRO A 233 3.88 17.72 -13.01
C PRO A 233 3.22 18.95 -12.42
N SER A 234 3.94 20.06 -12.46
CA SER A 234 3.40 21.37 -12.09
C SER A 234 2.27 21.77 -13.04
N PRO A 235 1.17 22.38 -12.54
CA PRO A 235 0.09 22.86 -13.40
C PRO A 235 0.49 24.07 -14.27
N VAL A 236 1.58 24.76 -13.95
CA VAL A 236 1.93 26.06 -14.55
C VAL A 236 3.36 26.15 -15.10
N SER A 237 4.19 25.13 -14.91
CA SER A 237 5.60 25.14 -15.35
C SER A 237 6.05 23.76 -15.84
N SER A 238 7.31 23.66 -16.32
CA SER A 238 7.96 22.39 -16.69
C SER A 238 8.35 21.52 -15.47
N SER A 239 8.32 22.08 -14.27
CA SER A 239 8.80 21.39 -13.07
C SER A 239 7.97 20.17 -12.71
N LEU A 240 8.65 19.15 -12.20
CA LEU A 240 8.09 17.92 -11.68
C LEU A 240 8.33 17.84 -10.17
N LEU A 241 7.27 17.60 -9.41
CA LEU A 241 7.40 17.20 -8.03
C LEU A 241 7.59 15.68 -7.98
N LEU A 242 8.67 15.24 -7.35
CA LEU A 242 9.09 13.84 -7.31
C LEU A 242 9.20 13.40 -5.86
N SER A 243 8.88 12.12 -5.59
CA SER A 243 9.19 11.46 -4.31
C SER A 243 10.12 10.30 -4.55
N VAL A 244 11.24 10.29 -3.87
CA VAL A 244 12.27 9.25 -3.96
C VAL A 244 12.30 8.48 -2.65
N ASN A 245 12.16 7.17 -2.71
CA ASN A 245 12.34 6.27 -1.58
C ASN A 245 13.84 6.07 -1.34
N ARG A 246 14.34 6.68 -0.30
CA ARG A 246 15.72 6.55 0.11
C ARG A 246 15.81 5.73 1.39
N GLN A 247 16.08 4.44 1.24
CA GLN A 247 16.15 3.50 2.37
C GLN A 247 14.89 3.55 3.26
N GLY A 248 13.69 3.60 2.66
CA GLY A 248 12.42 3.62 3.38
C GLY A 248 11.87 5.03 3.70
N TRP A 249 12.69 6.09 3.69
CA TRP A 249 12.23 7.47 3.85
C TRP A 249 11.91 8.10 2.50
N SER A 250 10.91 8.98 2.45
CA SER A 250 10.64 9.77 1.25
C SER A 250 11.46 11.06 1.23
N GLU A 251 12.16 11.29 0.13
CA GLU A 251 12.85 12.55 -0.19
C GLU A 251 12.07 13.25 -1.30
N VAL A 252 11.65 14.51 -1.06
CA VAL A 252 10.82 15.27 -2.01
C VAL A 252 11.67 16.23 -2.80
N HIS A 253 11.59 16.14 -4.13
CA HIS A 253 12.32 16.95 -5.08
C HIS A 253 11.38 17.82 -5.92
N LEU A 254 11.78 19.02 -6.23
CA LEU A 254 11.25 19.84 -7.30
C LEU A 254 12.30 19.89 -8.39
N PHE A 255 12.08 19.15 -9.45
CA PHE A 255 13.03 18.98 -10.56
C PHE A 255 12.49 19.63 -11.82
N ASP A 256 13.29 20.48 -12.47
CA ASP A 256 12.98 21.03 -13.78
C ASP A 256 13.77 20.30 -14.87
N PRO A 257 13.12 19.46 -15.69
CA PRO A 257 13.80 18.71 -16.74
C PRO A 257 14.31 19.57 -17.89
N SER A 258 13.89 20.84 -18.02
CA SER A 258 14.34 21.75 -19.07
C SER A 258 15.67 22.43 -18.72
N THR A 259 15.93 22.68 -17.45
CA THR A 259 17.16 23.31 -16.94
C THR A 259 18.09 22.33 -16.24
N GLY A 260 17.57 21.18 -15.79
CA GLY A 260 18.27 20.24 -14.92
C GLY A 260 18.34 20.68 -13.46
N GLU A 261 17.71 21.79 -13.09
CA GLU A 261 17.68 22.28 -11.71
C GLU A 261 16.89 21.31 -10.82
N ASP A 262 17.47 20.96 -9.66
CA ASP A 262 16.88 20.06 -8.67
C ASP A 262 16.95 20.68 -7.28
N ARG A 263 15.79 20.94 -6.72
CA ARG A 263 15.65 21.45 -5.37
C ARG A 263 15.07 20.38 -4.46
N VAL A 264 15.87 19.93 -3.49
CA VAL A 264 15.44 18.97 -2.47
C VAL A 264 14.81 19.69 -1.29
N PHE A 265 13.63 19.25 -0.87
CA PHE A 265 12.95 19.76 0.32
C PHE A 265 13.33 18.95 1.56
N ASN A 266 14.37 19.39 2.27
CA ASN A 266 14.91 18.72 3.45
C ASN A 266 14.27 19.16 4.78
N SER A 267 13.37 20.14 4.76
CA SER A 267 12.64 20.61 5.94
C SER A 267 11.32 19.84 6.09
N GLY A 268 10.86 19.69 7.33
CA GLY A 268 9.62 19.01 7.67
C GLY A 268 9.82 17.66 8.36
N PRO A 269 8.73 16.96 8.70
CA PRO A 269 8.82 15.67 9.38
C PRO A 269 9.45 14.63 8.44
N LYS A 270 10.32 13.79 9.01
CA LYS A 270 10.77 12.58 8.31
C LYS A 270 9.62 11.57 8.30
N GLY A 271 9.38 10.98 7.14
CA GLY A 271 8.30 10.02 6.97
C GLY A 271 8.22 9.47 5.56
N VAL A 272 7.10 8.87 5.27
CA VAL A 272 6.73 8.33 3.96
C VAL A 272 5.66 9.23 3.34
N VAL A 273 5.94 9.81 2.18
CA VAL A 273 4.97 10.62 1.44
C VAL A 273 3.96 9.69 0.78
N GLU A 274 2.70 9.79 1.19
CA GLU A 274 1.62 8.93 0.68
C GLU A 274 1.06 9.46 -0.64
N SER A 275 0.89 10.77 -0.74
CA SER A 275 0.39 11.42 -1.95
C SER A 275 0.62 12.92 -1.93
N VAL A 276 0.50 13.54 -3.11
CA VAL A 276 0.71 14.97 -3.32
C VAL A 276 -0.36 15.53 -4.24
N SER A 277 -0.82 16.76 -3.97
CA SER A 277 -1.72 17.55 -4.81
C SER A 277 -1.24 18.99 -4.93
N TRP A 278 -1.07 19.46 -6.16
CA TRP A 278 -0.71 20.85 -6.41
C TRP A 278 -1.89 21.81 -6.13
N TYR A 279 -1.58 23.02 -5.67
CA TYR A 279 -2.49 24.15 -5.79
C TYR A 279 -2.57 24.57 -7.25
N PRO A 280 -3.77 24.99 -7.75
CA PRO A 280 -3.97 25.26 -9.17
C PRO A 280 -3.04 26.34 -9.76
N ASP A 281 -2.62 27.31 -8.93
CA ASP A 281 -1.68 28.39 -9.30
C ASP A 281 -0.20 27.96 -9.28
N GLY A 282 0.09 26.72 -8.91
CA GLY A 282 1.46 26.19 -8.80
C GLY A 282 2.30 26.78 -7.66
N SER A 283 1.74 27.67 -6.84
CA SER A 283 2.47 28.34 -5.76
C SER A 283 2.84 27.43 -4.59
N ALA A 284 2.09 26.35 -4.43
CA ALA A 284 2.24 25.42 -3.32
C ALA A 284 1.74 24.01 -3.71
N PHE A 285 2.05 23.03 -2.86
CA PHE A 285 1.45 21.72 -2.90
C PHE A 285 1.02 21.26 -1.50
N ALA A 286 -0.06 20.49 -1.46
CA ALA A 286 -0.49 19.73 -0.27
C ALA A 286 0.06 18.32 -0.36
N TYR A 287 0.53 17.75 0.75
CA TYR A 287 1.00 16.39 0.79
C TYR A 287 0.65 15.68 2.09
N GLY A 288 0.28 14.41 1.97
CA GLY A 288 0.11 13.52 3.10
C GLY A 288 1.42 12.82 3.43
N ILE A 289 1.84 12.88 4.69
CA ILE A 289 3.03 12.20 5.17
C ILE A 289 2.71 11.29 6.35
N SER A 290 3.15 10.04 6.23
CA SER A 290 3.11 9.03 7.26
C SER A 290 4.42 9.08 8.05
N SER A 291 4.36 9.39 9.32
CA SER A 291 5.53 9.48 10.21
C SER A 291 5.21 8.85 11.55
N VAL A 292 6.22 8.55 12.36
CA VAL A 292 5.99 8.11 13.74
C VAL A 292 5.09 9.12 14.45
N GLY A 293 3.99 8.63 15.02
CA GLY A 293 2.98 9.46 15.71
C GLY A 293 1.82 9.91 14.84
N GLY A 294 1.75 9.58 13.56
CA GLY A 294 0.55 9.79 12.78
C GLY A 294 0.71 10.10 11.30
N LEU A 295 -0.40 9.97 10.61
CA LEU A 295 -0.60 10.51 9.27
C LEU A 295 -0.98 11.98 9.38
N GLN A 296 -0.24 12.84 8.71
CA GLN A 296 -0.35 14.29 8.78
C GLN A 296 -0.44 14.89 7.38
N LEU A 297 -1.20 15.98 7.27
CA LEU A 297 -1.36 16.74 6.04
C LEU A 297 -0.66 18.09 6.16
N TYR A 298 0.19 18.39 5.19
CA TYR A 298 0.94 19.64 5.11
C TYR A 298 0.68 20.39 3.81
N ARG A 299 0.82 21.71 3.86
CA ARG A 299 1.00 22.61 2.70
C ARG A 299 2.44 23.08 2.67
N ARG A 300 3.06 23.01 1.52
CA ARG A 300 4.40 23.55 1.30
C ARG A 300 4.38 24.62 0.19
N ASP A 301 4.92 25.76 0.49
CA ASP A 301 5.14 26.85 -0.47
C ASP A 301 6.35 26.53 -1.33
N VAL A 302 6.17 26.64 -2.65
CA VAL A 302 7.21 26.23 -3.62
C VAL A 302 8.40 27.21 -3.61
N GLN A 303 8.12 28.52 -3.54
CA GLN A 303 9.17 29.54 -3.62
C GLN A 303 10.01 29.60 -2.35
N THR A 304 9.35 29.70 -1.20
CA THR A 304 10.02 29.89 0.09
C THR A 304 10.42 28.58 0.76
N GLY A 305 9.81 27.44 0.37
CA GLY A 305 9.94 26.16 1.03
C GLY A 305 9.27 26.09 2.41
N LYS A 306 8.57 27.17 2.82
CA LYS A 306 7.86 27.19 4.12
C LYS A 306 6.76 26.14 4.14
N GLU A 307 6.66 25.49 5.29
CA GLU A 307 5.72 24.42 5.53
C GLU A 307 4.71 24.79 6.60
N LYS A 308 3.47 24.37 6.39
CA LYS A 308 2.39 24.53 7.36
C LYS A 308 1.59 23.24 7.46
N ARG A 309 1.44 22.73 8.68
CA ARG A 309 0.53 21.59 8.94
C ARG A 309 -0.92 22.05 8.75
N LEU A 310 -1.67 21.30 7.96
CA LEU A 310 -3.09 21.56 7.69
C LEU A 310 -3.99 20.71 8.58
N ALA A 311 -3.69 19.41 8.70
CA ALA A 311 -4.46 18.46 9.49
C ALA A 311 -3.56 17.34 10.04
N GLY A 312 -4.11 16.53 10.94
CA GLY A 312 -3.43 15.43 11.59
C GLY A 312 -3.68 15.44 13.10
N PRO A 313 -3.20 14.45 13.85
CA PRO A 313 -3.48 14.35 15.28
C PRO A 313 -3.02 15.61 16.04
N ALA A 314 -3.84 16.09 16.94
CA ALA A 314 -3.62 17.32 17.72
C ALA A 314 -2.39 17.18 18.65
N SER A 315 -2.15 15.99 19.16
CA SER A 315 -0.95 15.63 19.91
C SER A 315 -0.37 14.35 19.32
N THR A 316 0.93 14.35 19.08
CA THR A 316 1.63 13.08 18.89
C THR A 316 1.64 12.36 20.22
N PRO A 317 1.35 11.03 20.29
CA PRO A 317 1.67 10.23 21.44
C PRO A 317 3.13 10.48 21.86
N LYS A 318 3.46 10.20 23.12
CA LYS A 318 4.87 10.31 23.58
C LYS A 318 5.78 9.71 22.53
N PRO A 319 6.84 10.42 22.10
CA PRO A 319 7.64 9.97 20.99
C PRO A 319 8.21 8.58 21.35
N VAL A 320 7.75 7.59 20.61
CA VAL A 320 8.46 6.32 20.47
C VAL A 320 9.84 6.70 19.95
N SER A 321 10.88 6.09 20.48
CA SER A 321 12.24 6.34 19.98
C SER A 321 12.25 6.18 18.46
N PRO A 322 12.92 7.08 17.71
CA PRO A 322 12.93 7.00 16.26
C PRO A 322 13.38 5.60 15.80
N PRO A 323 12.72 5.03 14.80
CA PRO A 323 13.14 3.76 14.25
C PRO A 323 14.52 3.88 13.61
N MET A 324 15.30 2.81 13.72
CA MET A 324 16.66 2.74 13.19
C MET A 324 16.74 1.69 12.11
N ILE A 325 17.30 2.05 10.96
CA ILE A 325 17.62 1.06 9.94
C ILE A 325 18.88 0.28 10.34
N ARG A 326 18.83 -1.03 10.19
CA ARG A 326 19.89 -2.00 10.46
C ARG A 326 19.95 -3.00 9.33
N GLN A 327 20.97 -3.85 9.34
CA GLN A 327 21.06 -5.02 8.48
C GLN A 327 21.77 -6.15 9.19
N PHE A 328 21.51 -7.38 8.77
CA PHE A 328 22.28 -8.57 9.12
C PHE A 328 22.63 -9.33 7.84
N LEU A 329 23.58 -10.23 7.94
CA LEU A 329 23.91 -11.16 6.85
C LEU A 329 23.19 -12.48 7.10
N ALA A 330 22.36 -12.89 6.14
CA ALA A 330 21.79 -14.23 6.12
C ALA A 330 22.90 -15.29 5.99
N GLU A 331 22.58 -16.55 6.23
CA GLU A 331 23.55 -17.68 6.15
C GLU A 331 24.28 -17.72 4.80
N ASP A 332 23.58 -17.41 3.72
CA ASP A 332 24.11 -17.32 2.34
C ASP A 332 24.76 -15.96 2.01
N ARG A 333 24.98 -15.11 3.03
CA ARG A 333 25.63 -13.79 2.96
C ARG A 333 24.84 -12.70 2.22
N VAL A 334 23.56 -12.91 1.94
CA VAL A 334 22.68 -11.81 1.49
C VAL A 334 22.47 -10.85 2.64
N ALA A 335 22.66 -9.56 2.39
CA ALA A 335 22.38 -8.52 3.39
C ALA A 335 20.88 -8.25 3.48
N ILE A 336 20.30 -8.49 4.64
CA ILE A 336 18.87 -8.31 4.89
C ILE A 336 18.69 -7.06 5.75
N PRO A 337 18.07 -5.99 5.22
CA PRO A 337 17.77 -4.79 5.98
C PRO A 337 16.57 -4.99 6.90
N TYR A 338 16.54 -4.28 8.03
CA TYR A 338 15.41 -4.27 8.94
C TYR A 338 15.29 -2.95 9.69
N TRP A 339 14.09 -2.60 10.10
CA TRP A 339 13.84 -1.52 11.02
C TRP A 339 13.80 -2.04 12.45
N GLU A 340 14.51 -1.37 13.34
CA GLU A 340 14.46 -1.60 14.79
C GLU A 340 13.71 -0.45 15.44
N TYR A 341 12.63 -0.77 16.16
CA TYR A 341 11.82 0.15 16.97
C TYR A 341 12.09 -0.17 18.45
N PRO A 342 12.99 0.55 19.10
CA PRO A 342 13.29 0.30 20.51
C PRO A 342 12.19 0.87 21.41
N PRO A 343 11.84 0.20 22.54
CA PRO A 343 10.94 0.79 23.53
C PRO A 343 11.61 1.95 24.26
N GLY A 344 10.83 2.77 24.96
CA GLY A 344 11.31 3.91 25.74
C GLY A 344 12.08 3.57 27.02
N GLY A 345 12.27 2.28 27.31
CA GLY A 345 12.95 1.74 28.49
C GLY A 345 13.48 0.32 28.24
N PRO A 346 13.74 -0.48 29.28
CA PRO A 346 14.07 -1.89 29.14
C PRO A 346 12.98 -2.63 28.36
N ALA A 347 13.38 -3.43 27.37
CA ALA A 347 12.44 -4.17 26.57
C ALA A 347 11.81 -5.32 27.37
N ARG A 348 10.48 -5.48 27.28
CA ARG A 348 9.74 -6.65 27.84
C ARG A 348 10.09 -7.94 27.08
N GLY A 349 10.42 -7.83 25.82
CA GLY A 349 10.80 -8.90 24.89
C GLY A 349 10.97 -8.35 23.49
N THR A 350 11.11 -9.25 22.52
CA THR A 350 11.31 -8.89 21.11
C THR A 350 10.22 -9.50 20.24
N LEU A 351 9.65 -8.67 19.38
CA LEU A 351 8.66 -9.06 18.38
C LEU A 351 9.26 -8.86 17.00
N VAL A 352 9.06 -9.81 16.09
CA VAL A 352 9.34 -9.70 14.67
C VAL A 352 8.03 -9.36 13.96
N TRP A 353 8.00 -8.21 13.29
CA TRP A 353 6.86 -7.70 12.54
C TRP A 353 7.07 -7.90 11.05
N VAL A 354 6.34 -8.82 10.44
CA VAL A 354 6.50 -9.19 9.04
C VAL A 354 5.49 -8.46 8.16
N HIS A 355 5.98 -7.67 7.20
CA HIS A 355 5.11 -6.95 6.28
C HIS A 355 4.40 -7.87 5.29
N GLY A 356 3.28 -7.40 4.73
CA GLY A 356 2.55 -8.07 3.64
C GLY A 356 3.19 -7.80 2.28
N GLY A 357 2.61 -8.37 1.25
CA GLY A 357 3.09 -8.17 -0.13
C GLY A 357 3.02 -9.46 -0.94
N PRO A 358 4.15 -10.12 -1.27
CA PRO A 358 5.56 -9.87 -0.90
C PRO A 358 6.18 -8.61 -1.48
N GLU A 359 5.80 -8.21 -2.68
CA GLU A 359 6.31 -7.02 -3.39
C GLU A 359 5.88 -5.73 -2.66
N SER A 360 6.44 -5.53 -1.47
CA SER A 360 6.21 -4.40 -0.58
C SER A 360 7.44 -4.16 0.29
N GLN A 361 7.34 -3.25 1.25
CA GLN A 361 8.46 -2.87 2.10
C GLN A 361 7.96 -2.43 3.48
N ALA A 362 8.62 -2.87 4.55
CA ALA A 362 8.50 -2.21 5.85
C ALA A 362 9.20 -0.85 5.79
N ARG A 363 8.47 0.21 6.10
CA ARG A 363 8.96 1.60 6.06
C ARG A 363 8.70 2.29 7.40
N PRO A 364 9.47 3.33 7.76
CA PRO A 364 9.34 4.03 9.04
C PRO A 364 8.18 5.05 9.03
N GLY A 365 7.06 4.68 8.43
CA GLY A 365 5.82 5.44 8.47
C GLY A 365 5.00 5.16 9.74
N PHE A 366 3.82 5.76 9.80
CA PHE A 366 2.87 5.52 10.88
C PHE A 366 2.28 4.11 10.78
N ALA A 367 2.58 3.31 11.78
CA ALA A 367 2.04 1.97 11.94
C ALA A 367 1.40 1.86 13.34
N PRO A 368 0.12 2.23 13.50
CA PRO A 368 -0.51 2.40 14.82
C PRO A 368 -0.41 1.15 15.70
N ALA A 369 -0.55 -0.02 15.12
CA ALA A 369 -0.43 -1.28 15.82
C ALA A 369 1.01 -1.56 16.30
N LEU A 370 2.00 -1.33 15.44
CA LEU A 370 3.41 -1.45 15.77
C LEU A 370 3.79 -0.44 16.86
N GLU A 371 3.37 0.83 16.70
CA GLU A 371 3.65 1.88 17.68
C GLU A 371 2.97 1.60 19.03
N PHE A 372 1.77 1.02 19.04
CA PHE A 372 1.10 0.55 20.23
C PHE A 372 1.95 -0.51 20.97
N LEU A 373 2.41 -1.55 20.28
CA LEU A 373 3.26 -2.60 20.86
C LEU A 373 4.59 -2.04 21.40
N VAL A 374 5.20 -1.09 20.70
CA VAL A 374 6.40 -0.40 21.20
C VAL A 374 6.09 0.42 22.45
N GLY A 375 4.91 1.09 22.48
CA GLY A 375 4.40 1.81 23.65
C GLY A 375 4.19 0.92 24.87
N GLU A 376 3.77 -0.34 24.64
CA GLU A 376 3.63 -1.38 25.65
C GLU A 376 4.98 -1.96 26.13
N GLY A 377 6.10 -1.47 25.59
CA GLY A 377 7.44 -1.84 26.02
C GLY A 377 8.09 -2.98 25.21
N TRP A 378 7.51 -3.37 24.07
CA TRP A 378 8.15 -4.35 23.19
C TRP A 378 9.22 -3.71 22.30
N ARG A 379 10.34 -4.42 22.09
CA ARG A 379 11.22 -4.13 20.95
C ARG A 379 10.59 -4.74 19.72
N VAL A 380 10.34 -3.93 18.69
CA VAL A 380 9.79 -4.44 17.41
C VAL A 380 10.86 -4.37 16.33
N ILE A 381 11.05 -5.48 15.63
CA ILE A 381 11.97 -5.65 14.51
C ILE A 381 11.15 -5.91 13.25
N ALA A 382 11.24 -5.02 12.28
CA ALA A 382 10.51 -5.15 11.01
C ALA A 382 11.50 -5.40 9.86
N PRO A 383 11.76 -6.68 9.49
CA PRO A 383 12.66 -7.02 8.41
C PRO A 383 12.07 -6.71 7.05
N ASN A 384 12.94 -6.34 6.11
CA ASN A 384 12.67 -6.35 4.68
C ASN A 384 13.38 -7.59 4.11
N VAL A 385 12.70 -8.72 4.20
CA VAL A 385 13.20 -10.01 3.72
C VAL A 385 13.38 -9.99 2.20
N ARG A 386 14.09 -10.96 1.65
CA ARG A 386 14.12 -11.19 0.19
C ARG A 386 12.71 -11.16 -0.39
N GLY A 387 12.52 -10.55 -1.57
CA GLY A 387 11.21 -10.27 -2.15
C GLY A 387 10.69 -8.85 -1.88
N SER A 388 11.26 -8.15 -0.87
CA SER A 388 10.85 -6.77 -0.57
C SER A 388 11.29 -5.81 -1.68
N THR A 389 10.41 -4.83 -2.00
CA THR A 389 10.71 -3.72 -2.94
C THR A 389 11.56 -2.62 -2.29
N GLY A 390 12.10 -1.71 -3.11
CA GLY A 390 12.91 -0.58 -2.65
C GLY A 390 14.40 -0.89 -2.45
N TYR A 391 14.83 -2.12 -2.74
CA TYR A 391 16.21 -2.59 -2.63
C TYR A 391 16.79 -3.05 -3.97
N GLY A 392 16.08 -2.81 -5.05
CA GLY A 392 16.44 -3.18 -6.40
C GLY A 392 15.73 -4.43 -6.90
N ARG A 393 15.65 -4.52 -8.23
CA ARG A 393 14.99 -5.61 -8.97
C ARG A 393 15.52 -6.99 -8.58
N THR A 394 16.85 -7.13 -8.53
CA THR A 394 17.47 -8.40 -8.13
C THR A 394 17.01 -8.86 -6.76
N PHE A 395 16.97 -7.95 -5.76
CA PHE A 395 16.53 -8.29 -4.41
C PHE A 395 15.06 -8.70 -4.36
N THR A 396 14.20 -8.03 -5.14
CA THR A 396 12.76 -8.31 -5.23
C THR A 396 12.48 -9.72 -5.76
N HIS A 397 13.29 -10.24 -6.69
CA HIS A 397 13.12 -11.58 -7.26
C HIS A 397 13.76 -12.73 -6.46
N LEU A 398 14.39 -12.47 -5.32
CA LEU A 398 15.08 -13.52 -4.55
C LEU A 398 14.15 -14.48 -3.80
N ASP A 399 12.83 -14.26 -3.85
CA ASP A 399 11.84 -15.15 -3.25
C ASP A 399 10.74 -15.62 -4.22
N ASP A 400 10.91 -15.41 -5.53
CA ASP A 400 9.91 -15.79 -6.53
C ASP A 400 9.74 -17.31 -6.62
N VAL A 401 8.51 -17.75 -6.75
CA VAL A 401 8.08 -19.12 -7.01
C VAL A 401 8.89 -20.14 -6.21
N ARG A 402 9.86 -20.82 -6.84
CA ARG A 402 10.70 -21.87 -6.22
C ARG A 402 11.63 -21.34 -5.13
N LEU A 403 11.85 -20.04 -5.08
CA LEU A 403 12.67 -19.36 -4.08
C LEU A 403 11.87 -18.90 -2.85
N ARG A 404 10.55 -19.06 -2.84
CA ARG A 404 9.63 -18.55 -1.81
C ARG A 404 10.10 -18.77 -0.37
N MET A 405 10.63 -19.93 -0.08
CA MET A 405 11.10 -20.24 1.27
C MET A 405 12.41 -19.54 1.66
N ASN A 406 13.05 -18.79 0.74
CA ASN A 406 14.22 -17.97 1.08
C ASN A 406 13.85 -16.84 2.04
N SER A 407 12.69 -16.19 1.82
CA SER A 407 12.17 -15.15 2.72
C SER A 407 11.87 -15.67 4.11
N VAL A 408 11.37 -16.92 4.23
CA VAL A 408 11.15 -17.59 5.52
C VAL A 408 12.48 -17.93 6.21
N ARG A 409 13.51 -18.32 5.44
CA ARG A 409 14.87 -18.52 5.99
C ARG A 409 15.47 -17.23 6.55
N ASP A 410 15.18 -16.08 5.92
CA ASP A 410 15.62 -14.79 6.44
C ASP A 410 15.07 -14.51 7.84
N LEU A 411 13.83 -14.95 8.14
CA LEU A 411 13.26 -14.83 9.49
C LEU A 411 13.98 -15.72 10.51
N ARG A 412 14.35 -16.95 10.13
CA ARG A 412 15.19 -17.82 10.95
C ARG A 412 16.54 -17.16 11.27
N ASP A 413 17.20 -16.65 10.24
CA ASP A 413 18.52 -16.03 10.36
C ASP A 413 18.47 -14.75 11.21
N LEU A 414 17.39 -13.96 11.04
CA LEU A 414 17.11 -12.81 11.90
C LEU A 414 16.94 -13.23 13.36
N ALA A 415 16.17 -14.28 13.64
CA ALA A 415 15.98 -14.77 15.01
C ALA A 415 17.32 -15.18 15.64
N HIS A 416 18.16 -15.93 14.92
CA HIS A 416 19.51 -16.28 15.37
C HIS A 416 20.38 -15.05 15.61
N GLU A 417 20.32 -14.04 14.74
CA GLU A 417 21.05 -12.78 14.91
C GLU A 417 20.61 -12.01 16.15
N LEU A 418 19.30 -11.93 16.42
CA LEU A 418 18.76 -11.29 17.61
C LEU A 418 19.18 -11.99 18.90
N ILE A 419 19.22 -13.33 18.90
CA ILE A 419 19.72 -14.15 20.00
C ILE A 419 21.22 -13.88 20.22
N ARG A 420 22.02 -13.91 19.15
CA ARG A 420 23.46 -13.61 19.18
C ARG A 420 23.75 -12.20 19.74
N GLN A 421 22.91 -11.21 19.39
CA GLN A 421 22.99 -9.84 19.92
C GLN A 421 22.46 -9.70 21.35
N LYS A 422 21.97 -10.76 21.97
CA LYS A 422 21.31 -10.75 23.29
C LYS A 422 20.08 -9.82 23.35
N LYS A 423 19.42 -9.64 22.22
CA LYS A 423 18.16 -8.90 22.10
C LYS A 423 16.93 -9.79 22.30
N ALA A 424 17.12 -11.09 22.20
CA ALA A 424 16.09 -12.10 22.39
C ALA A 424 16.67 -13.40 22.97
N GLU A 425 15.80 -14.26 23.49
CA GLU A 425 16.13 -15.61 23.96
C GLU A 425 15.45 -16.64 23.02
N PRO A 426 16.03 -17.83 22.81
CA PRO A 426 15.38 -18.91 22.06
C PRO A 426 13.99 -19.22 22.65
N GLY A 427 13.00 -19.45 21.77
CA GLY A 427 11.62 -19.75 22.17
C GLY A 427 10.88 -18.58 22.86
N ARG A 428 11.44 -17.36 22.85
CA ARG A 428 10.83 -16.16 23.46
C ARG A 428 10.75 -14.97 22.51
N ILE A 429 10.77 -15.23 21.23
CA ILE A 429 10.55 -14.23 20.19
C ILE A 429 9.08 -14.33 19.77
N GLY A 430 8.34 -13.23 19.81
CA GLY A 430 7.01 -13.15 19.20
C GLY A 430 7.13 -12.84 17.71
N ILE A 431 6.23 -13.40 16.91
CA ILE A 431 6.15 -13.11 15.47
C ILE A 431 4.74 -12.67 15.10
N VAL A 432 4.64 -11.56 14.37
CA VAL A 432 3.37 -10.94 13.98
C VAL A 432 3.44 -10.58 12.49
N GLY A 433 2.43 -10.88 11.73
CA GLY A 433 2.39 -10.52 10.31
C GLY A 433 1.00 -10.55 9.70
N GLY A 434 0.82 -9.78 8.63
CA GLY A 434 -0.45 -9.69 7.92
C GLY A 434 -0.34 -10.07 6.45
N SER A 435 -1.41 -10.71 5.90
CA SER A 435 -1.46 -11.09 4.49
C SER A 435 -0.32 -12.05 4.11
N TYR A 436 0.55 -11.69 3.17
CA TYR A 436 1.79 -12.43 2.94
C TYR A 436 2.66 -12.53 4.21
N GLY A 437 2.72 -11.48 5.03
CA GLY A 437 3.37 -11.55 6.33
C GLY A 437 2.76 -12.61 7.25
N GLY A 438 1.45 -12.85 7.16
CA GLY A 438 0.76 -13.96 7.84
C GLY A 438 1.15 -15.33 7.30
N PHE A 439 1.28 -15.48 5.96
CA PHE A 439 1.90 -16.67 5.37
C PHE A 439 3.30 -16.93 5.95
N MET A 440 4.11 -15.88 6.05
CA MET A 440 5.46 -15.97 6.60
C MET A 440 5.47 -16.34 8.08
N VAL A 441 4.52 -15.81 8.87
CA VAL A 441 4.31 -16.21 10.28
C VAL A 441 4.02 -17.70 10.38
N LEU A 442 2.99 -18.17 9.64
CA LEU A 442 2.60 -19.59 9.64
C LEU A 442 3.72 -20.50 9.14
N SER A 443 4.44 -20.09 8.08
CA SER A 443 5.60 -20.82 7.56
C SER A 443 6.76 -20.88 8.55
N ALA A 444 7.04 -19.76 9.24
CA ALA A 444 8.12 -19.69 10.22
C ALA A 444 7.86 -20.61 11.42
N ILE A 445 6.64 -20.62 11.99
CA ILE A 445 6.30 -21.46 13.13
C ILE A 445 6.13 -22.94 12.77
N SER A 446 5.88 -23.26 11.50
CA SER A 446 5.81 -24.67 11.04
C SER A 446 7.17 -25.22 10.61
N THR A 447 8.11 -24.37 10.18
CA THR A 447 9.43 -24.80 9.69
C THR A 447 10.51 -24.70 10.79
N TYR A 448 10.40 -23.74 11.69
CA TYR A 448 11.37 -23.44 12.74
C TYR A 448 10.66 -23.24 14.11
N PRO A 449 9.90 -24.23 14.61
CA PRO A 449 9.04 -24.04 15.77
C PRO A 449 9.80 -23.62 17.05
N ASP A 450 11.03 -24.06 17.25
CA ASP A 450 11.84 -23.80 18.46
C ASP A 450 12.25 -22.33 18.62
N LEU A 451 12.12 -21.52 17.57
CA LEU A 451 12.53 -20.10 17.59
C LEU A 451 11.46 -19.17 18.17
N TRP A 452 10.17 -19.57 18.06
CA TRP A 452 9.04 -18.67 18.27
C TRP A 452 8.23 -19.06 19.51
N GLY A 453 8.07 -18.09 20.44
CA GLY A 453 7.30 -18.32 21.67
C GLY A 453 5.81 -17.98 21.55
N ALA A 454 5.44 -17.08 20.61
CA ALA A 454 4.05 -16.73 20.33
C ALA A 454 3.91 -16.19 18.89
N ALA A 455 2.76 -16.41 18.28
CA ALA A 455 2.47 -15.96 16.93
C ALA A 455 1.12 -15.25 16.83
N VAL A 456 1.07 -14.20 15.99
CA VAL A 456 -0.17 -13.54 15.59
C VAL A 456 -0.22 -13.48 14.06
N ASP A 457 -1.17 -14.18 13.49
CA ASP A 457 -1.46 -14.21 12.06
C ASP A 457 -2.68 -13.33 11.77
N ILE A 458 -2.52 -12.35 10.87
CA ILE A 458 -3.59 -11.44 10.48
C ILE A 458 -3.87 -11.63 9.00
N VAL A 459 -5.07 -12.14 8.67
CA VAL A 459 -5.51 -12.41 7.29
C VAL A 459 -4.46 -13.17 6.46
N GLY A 460 -3.76 -14.13 7.07
CA GLY A 460 -2.64 -14.86 6.44
C GLY A 460 -3.09 -16.03 5.58
N ILE A 461 -2.17 -16.52 4.76
CA ILE A 461 -2.38 -17.62 3.82
C ILE A 461 -1.89 -18.92 4.45
N ALA A 462 -2.79 -19.84 4.74
CA ALA A 462 -2.46 -21.15 5.31
C ALA A 462 -2.15 -22.19 4.24
N ASN A 463 -2.78 -22.06 3.06
CA ASN A 463 -2.63 -23.00 1.95
C ASN A 463 -2.63 -22.25 0.62
N LEU A 464 -1.48 -22.21 -0.05
CA LEU A 464 -1.30 -21.49 -1.30
C LEU A 464 -2.18 -22.01 -2.44
N VAL A 465 -2.56 -23.29 -2.42
CA VAL A 465 -3.47 -23.88 -3.42
C VAL A 465 -4.88 -23.32 -3.25
N THR A 466 -5.45 -23.43 -2.04
CA THR A 466 -6.82 -22.95 -1.78
C THR A 466 -6.90 -21.42 -1.85
N PHE A 467 -5.84 -20.72 -1.47
CA PHE A 467 -5.72 -19.28 -1.65
C PHE A 467 -5.84 -18.88 -3.13
N LEU A 468 -5.06 -19.48 -4.02
CA LEU A 468 -5.10 -19.17 -5.47
C LEU A 468 -6.42 -19.62 -6.12
N GLU A 469 -7.06 -20.66 -5.61
CA GLU A 469 -8.38 -21.11 -6.09
C GLU A 469 -9.51 -20.14 -5.72
N ARG A 470 -9.39 -19.43 -4.57
CA ARG A 470 -10.49 -18.69 -3.93
C ARG A 470 -10.29 -17.19 -3.84
N THR A 471 -9.06 -16.68 -4.06
CA THR A 471 -8.80 -15.23 -4.13
C THR A 471 -9.62 -14.57 -5.25
N GLY A 472 -9.87 -13.27 -5.14
CA GLY A 472 -10.63 -12.54 -6.15
C GLY A 472 -10.13 -12.80 -7.58
N PRO A 473 -11.01 -13.05 -8.56
CA PRO A 473 -10.63 -13.45 -9.93
C PRO A 473 -9.64 -12.50 -10.59
N TRP A 474 -9.75 -11.21 -10.28
CA TRP A 474 -8.86 -10.14 -10.82
C TRP A 474 -7.44 -10.20 -10.25
N ARG A 475 -7.23 -10.92 -9.13
CA ARG A 475 -5.94 -11.00 -8.44
C ARG A 475 -5.15 -12.23 -8.83
N ARG A 476 -5.84 -13.33 -9.10
CA ARG A 476 -5.24 -14.66 -9.25
C ARG A 476 -4.07 -14.65 -10.23
N ARG A 477 -4.27 -14.14 -11.45
CA ARG A 477 -3.21 -14.08 -12.49
C ARG A 477 -1.96 -13.35 -12.02
N LEU A 478 -2.14 -12.19 -11.35
CA LEU A 478 -1.03 -11.40 -10.84
C LEU A 478 -0.30 -12.12 -9.69
N ARG A 479 -1.04 -12.89 -8.88
CA ARG A 479 -0.46 -13.70 -7.81
C ARG A 479 0.25 -14.95 -8.31
N GLU A 480 -0.24 -15.57 -9.36
CA GLU A 480 0.43 -16.74 -9.95
C GLU A 480 1.82 -16.43 -10.51
N ALA A 481 2.06 -15.23 -11.00
CA ALA A 481 3.40 -14.80 -11.42
C ALA A 481 4.42 -14.82 -10.27
N GLU A 482 3.98 -14.48 -9.08
CA GLU A 482 4.78 -14.35 -7.87
C GLU A 482 4.91 -15.68 -7.09
N TYR A 483 3.78 -16.38 -6.87
CA TYR A 483 3.75 -17.59 -6.05
C TYR A 483 4.00 -18.88 -6.84
N GLY A 484 3.70 -18.87 -8.13
CA GLY A 484 3.62 -20.04 -9.00
C GLY A 484 2.18 -20.33 -9.42
N SER A 485 2.01 -20.97 -10.58
CA SER A 485 0.71 -21.24 -11.18
C SER A 485 0.08 -22.53 -10.65
N LEU A 486 -1.24 -22.53 -10.47
CA LEU A 486 -1.99 -23.75 -10.16
C LEU A 486 -1.89 -24.81 -11.26
N ASP A 487 -1.62 -24.39 -12.50
CA ASP A 487 -1.55 -25.30 -13.64
C ASP A 487 -0.21 -26.06 -13.69
N THR A 488 0.89 -25.42 -13.28
CA THR A 488 2.25 -25.98 -13.39
C THR A 488 2.93 -26.25 -12.05
N ASP A 489 2.52 -25.57 -10.97
CA ASP A 489 3.23 -25.57 -9.69
C ASP A 489 2.40 -26.08 -8.50
N ARG A 490 1.22 -26.67 -8.76
CA ARG A 490 0.27 -27.10 -7.70
C ARG A 490 0.93 -27.97 -6.62
N GLU A 491 1.73 -28.95 -6.99
CA GLU A 491 2.41 -29.83 -6.04
C GLU A 491 3.44 -29.06 -5.19
N PHE A 492 4.18 -28.17 -5.82
CA PHE A 492 5.13 -27.30 -5.13
C PHE A 492 4.39 -26.37 -4.15
N LEU A 493 3.33 -25.68 -4.59
CA LEU A 493 2.50 -24.81 -3.75
C LEU A 493 1.95 -25.57 -2.54
N ALA A 494 1.46 -26.78 -2.73
CA ALA A 494 1.00 -27.65 -1.65
C ALA A 494 2.15 -27.99 -0.69
N SER A 495 3.34 -28.30 -1.23
CA SER A 495 4.50 -28.72 -0.43
C SER A 495 5.07 -27.64 0.47
N ILE A 496 4.91 -26.36 0.11
CA ILE A 496 5.38 -25.20 0.91
C ILE A 496 4.26 -24.53 1.70
N SER A 497 3.02 -25.03 1.60
CA SER A 497 1.88 -24.48 2.34
C SER A 497 2.01 -24.78 3.84
N PRO A 498 1.88 -23.79 4.73
CA PRO A 498 1.97 -24.00 6.18
C PRO A 498 1.04 -25.09 6.71
N LEU A 499 -0.17 -25.18 6.15
CA LEU A 499 -1.15 -26.18 6.53
C LEU A 499 -0.64 -27.63 6.35
N THR A 500 0.18 -27.88 5.33
CA THR A 500 0.81 -29.18 5.06
C THR A 500 1.77 -29.58 6.18
N HIS A 501 2.39 -28.60 6.84
CA HIS A 501 3.34 -28.80 7.93
C HIS A 501 2.77 -28.48 9.31
N SER A 502 1.44 -28.45 9.45
CA SER A 502 0.74 -28.07 10.67
C SER A 502 0.98 -28.99 11.87
N ASP A 503 1.50 -30.22 11.63
CA ASP A 503 1.92 -31.14 12.69
C ASP A 503 3.13 -30.61 13.50
N ALA A 504 4.01 -29.85 12.88
CA ALA A 504 5.16 -29.25 13.52
C ALA A 504 4.83 -27.97 14.31
N ILE A 505 3.65 -27.37 14.14
CA ILE A 505 3.27 -26.13 14.82
C ILE A 505 2.99 -26.44 16.30
N GLU A 506 3.87 -25.97 17.16
CA GLU A 506 3.72 -26.01 18.63
C GLU A 506 3.52 -24.62 19.24
N THR A 507 3.99 -23.59 18.54
CA THR A 507 3.88 -22.18 18.92
C THR A 507 2.41 -21.77 19.12
N PRO A 508 2.03 -21.18 20.26
CA PRO A 508 0.70 -20.61 20.46
C PRO A 508 0.36 -19.58 19.38
N LEU A 509 -0.79 -19.72 18.73
CA LEU A 509 -1.19 -18.93 17.57
C LEU A 509 -2.52 -18.21 17.80
N LEU A 510 -2.53 -16.88 17.63
CA LEU A 510 -3.74 -16.07 17.46
C LEU A 510 -3.93 -15.76 15.98
N VAL A 511 -5.11 -16.08 15.45
CA VAL A 511 -5.51 -15.72 14.08
C VAL A 511 -6.56 -14.62 14.14
N ILE A 512 -6.38 -13.54 13.37
CA ILE A 512 -7.29 -12.39 13.26
C ILE A 512 -7.71 -12.25 11.80
N HIS A 513 -9.01 -12.18 11.52
CA HIS A 513 -9.50 -12.15 10.13
C HIS A 513 -10.74 -11.27 9.96
N GLY A 514 -10.84 -10.55 8.84
CA GLY A 514 -12.07 -9.90 8.40
C GLY A 514 -12.92 -10.85 7.54
N LYS A 515 -14.20 -10.99 7.85
CA LYS A 515 -15.10 -11.92 7.16
C LYS A 515 -15.24 -11.65 5.67
N ASN A 516 -15.20 -10.40 5.28
CA ASN A 516 -15.46 -9.96 3.91
C ASN A 516 -14.17 -9.83 3.07
N ASP A 517 -13.08 -10.47 3.49
CA ASP A 517 -11.78 -10.37 2.80
C ASP A 517 -11.81 -11.05 1.42
N PRO A 518 -11.71 -10.26 0.30
CA PRO A 518 -11.69 -10.82 -1.04
C PRO A 518 -10.29 -11.20 -1.51
N ARG A 519 -9.26 -10.80 -0.77
CA ARG A 519 -7.85 -11.05 -1.12
C ARG A 519 -7.37 -12.37 -0.58
N VAL A 520 -7.55 -12.58 0.73
CA VAL A 520 -7.28 -13.83 1.43
C VAL A 520 -8.59 -14.27 2.10
N PRO A 521 -9.34 -15.19 1.49
CA PRO A 521 -10.65 -15.59 2.01
C PRO A 521 -10.56 -16.15 3.42
N LEU A 522 -11.59 -15.89 4.25
CA LEU A 522 -11.69 -16.38 5.65
C LEU A 522 -11.43 -17.87 5.78
N HIS A 523 -11.71 -18.64 4.72
CA HIS A 523 -11.40 -20.06 4.64
C HIS A 523 -9.95 -20.40 5.01
N GLU A 524 -8.98 -19.51 4.69
CA GLU A 524 -7.56 -19.74 5.02
C GLU A 524 -7.36 -19.78 6.56
N ALA A 525 -8.01 -18.88 7.29
CA ALA A 525 -8.00 -18.88 8.75
C ALA A 525 -8.76 -20.08 9.34
N GLU A 526 -9.92 -20.41 8.80
CA GLU A 526 -10.76 -21.50 9.29
C GLU A 526 -10.05 -22.86 9.19
N GLN A 527 -9.38 -23.14 8.07
CA GLN A 527 -8.72 -24.43 7.86
C GLN A 527 -7.52 -24.62 8.80
N ILE A 528 -6.66 -23.60 9.01
CA ILE A 528 -5.51 -23.74 9.91
C ILE A 528 -5.96 -23.86 11.37
N VAL A 529 -6.93 -23.04 11.80
CA VAL A 529 -7.46 -23.08 13.17
C VAL A 529 -8.14 -24.40 13.48
N THR A 530 -8.97 -24.92 12.57
CA THR A 530 -9.64 -26.20 12.72
C THR A 530 -8.63 -27.35 12.82
N THR A 531 -7.60 -27.34 11.97
CA THR A 531 -6.55 -28.34 11.97
C THR A 531 -5.75 -28.34 13.28
N LEU A 532 -5.33 -27.15 13.76
CA LEU A 532 -4.56 -27.03 14.99
C LEU A 532 -5.39 -27.38 16.24
N LYS A 533 -6.66 -26.97 16.31
CA LYS A 533 -7.58 -27.39 17.39
C LYS A 533 -7.75 -28.90 17.41
N GLY A 534 -7.94 -29.53 16.25
CA GLY A 534 -8.05 -30.99 16.13
C GLY A 534 -6.80 -31.75 16.59
N ARG A 535 -5.64 -31.09 16.61
CA ARG A 535 -4.35 -31.61 17.13
C ARG A 535 -4.10 -31.25 18.60
N GLY A 536 -5.04 -30.57 19.26
CA GLY A 536 -4.89 -30.12 20.64
C GLY A 536 -3.88 -28.98 20.83
N ARG A 537 -3.55 -28.24 19.74
CA ARG A 537 -2.62 -27.10 19.79
C ARG A 537 -3.32 -25.85 20.32
N LYS A 538 -2.56 -24.97 20.95
CA LYS A 538 -3.07 -23.70 21.48
C LYS A 538 -3.28 -22.69 20.36
N VAL A 539 -4.51 -22.53 19.92
CA VAL A 539 -4.89 -21.63 18.84
C VAL A 539 -6.22 -20.94 19.14
N ASP A 540 -6.29 -19.64 18.83
CA ASP A 540 -7.52 -18.85 18.94
C ASP A 540 -7.81 -18.13 17.62
N LEU A 541 -9.09 -17.79 17.37
CA LEU A 541 -9.56 -17.13 16.15
C LEU A 541 -10.47 -15.95 16.53
N LEU A 542 -10.13 -14.76 16.02
CA LEU A 542 -10.92 -13.55 16.13
C LEU A 542 -11.38 -13.13 14.73
N VAL A 543 -12.70 -13.16 14.48
CA VAL A 543 -13.30 -12.76 13.20
C VAL A 543 -14.11 -11.50 13.39
N PHE A 544 -13.92 -10.53 12.47
CA PHE A 544 -14.73 -9.32 12.39
C PHE A 544 -15.70 -9.40 11.22
N GLU A 545 -17.00 -9.34 11.50
CA GLU A 545 -18.09 -9.54 10.54
C GLU A 545 -18.21 -8.43 9.49
N ASP A 546 -17.74 -7.22 9.83
CA ASP A 546 -17.85 -5.98 9.06
C ASP A 546 -16.51 -5.44 8.57
N GLU A 547 -15.48 -6.31 8.53
CA GLU A 547 -14.14 -6.00 8.02
C GLU A 547 -13.75 -6.91 6.86
N GLY A 548 -12.82 -6.40 6.03
CA GLY A 548 -12.21 -7.15 4.93
C GLY A 548 -10.74 -7.43 5.18
N HIS A 549 -9.89 -7.21 4.15
CA HIS A 549 -8.44 -7.47 4.22
C HIS A 549 -7.69 -6.55 5.20
N GLY A 550 -8.24 -5.42 5.56
CA GLY A 550 -7.69 -4.50 6.54
C GLY A 550 -8.72 -4.14 7.60
N LEU A 551 -8.30 -4.07 8.86
CA LEU A 551 -9.15 -3.57 9.93
C LEU A 551 -9.19 -2.03 9.85
N VAL A 552 -10.28 -1.50 9.33
CA VAL A 552 -10.42 -0.05 9.06
C VAL A 552 -11.24 0.68 10.13
N ARG A 553 -12.18 0.00 10.78
CA ARG A 553 -12.96 0.56 11.90
C ARG A 553 -12.06 0.68 13.13
N ARG A 554 -12.04 1.87 13.73
CA ARG A 554 -11.18 2.11 14.90
C ARG A 554 -11.49 1.16 16.05
N GLU A 555 -12.75 0.90 16.33
CA GLU A 555 -13.17 -0.01 17.41
C GLU A 555 -12.65 -1.44 17.17
N ASN A 556 -12.75 -1.96 15.95
CA ASN A 556 -12.26 -3.28 15.61
C ASN A 556 -10.72 -3.34 15.72
N ARG A 557 -10.02 -2.28 15.31
CA ARG A 557 -8.56 -2.18 15.49
C ARG A 557 -8.16 -2.21 16.96
N VAL A 558 -8.87 -1.49 17.82
CA VAL A 558 -8.60 -1.47 19.27
C VAL A 558 -8.78 -2.88 19.83
N ILE A 559 -9.93 -3.52 19.59
CA ILE A 559 -10.20 -4.89 20.04
C ILE A 559 -9.13 -5.88 19.56
N ALA A 560 -8.77 -5.81 18.27
CA ALA A 560 -7.78 -6.71 17.67
C ALA A 560 -6.41 -6.58 18.33
N TRP A 561 -5.94 -5.33 18.56
CA TRP A 561 -4.59 -5.09 19.07
C TRP A 561 -4.49 -5.23 20.59
N GLU A 562 -5.55 -4.95 21.35
CA GLU A 562 -5.64 -5.31 22.76
C GLU A 562 -5.56 -6.84 22.91
N ARG A 563 -6.34 -7.59 22.11
CA ARG A 563 -6.31 -9.05 22.13
C ARG A 563 -4.95 -9.63 21.71
N ALA A 564 -4.32 -9.05 20.69
CA ALA A 564 -2.98 -9.46 20.25
C ALA A 564 -1.91 -9.17 21.33
N SER A 565 -1.97 -8.00 21.98
CA SER A 565 -1.04 -7.63 23.05
C SER A 565 -1.19 -8.55 24.25
N GLU A 566 -2.42 -8.82 24.72
CA GLU A 566 -2.70 -9.76 25.81
C GLU A 566 -2.21 -11.19 25.48
N TRP A 567 -2.40 -11.61 24.22
CA TRP A 567 -1.91 -12.90 23.75
C TRP A 567 -0.40 -12.99 23.83
N LEU A 568 0.31 -12.04 23.22
CA LEU A 568 1.76 -11.98 23.21
C LEU A 568 2.35 -11.91 24.62
N GLU A 569 1.76 -11.09 25.50
CA GLU A 569 2.19 -10.95 26.87
C GLU A 569 2.08 -12.27 27.65
N ARG A 570 0.93 -12.91 27.56
CA ARG A 570 0.66 -14.17 28.29
C ARG A 570 1.57 -15.31 27.80
N GLU A 571 1.72 -15.47 26.48
CA GLU A 571 2.45 -16.60 25.92
C GLU A 571 3.96 -16.44 26.04
N LEU A 572 4.48 -15.20 25.90
CA LEU A 572 5.91 -14.93 26.05
C LEU A 572 6.38 -14.79 27.49
N ALA A 573 5.48 -14.57 28.46
CA ALA A 573 5.80 -14.55 29.88
C ALA A 573 6.01 -15.96 30.46
N THR A 574 5.35 -16.97 29.88
CA THR A 574 5.41 -18.37 30.36
C THR A 574 6.64 -19.06 29.76
N PRO A 575 7.58 -19.59 30.57
CA PRO A 575 8.63 -20.48 30.04
C PRO A 575 7.97 -21.69 29.37
N HIS A 576 8.29 -21.96 28.12
CA HIS A 576 7.94 -23.23 27.50
C HIS A 576 8.73 -24.34 28.21
N ALA A 577 8.03 -25.36 28.73
CA ALA A 577 8.58 -26.49 29.47
C ALA A 577 9.38 -27.42 28.55
#